data_ce0c1ce5161c2d9d85ff319cff4f2dbe
#
_entry.id   ce0c1ce5161c2d9d85ff319cff4f2dbe
#
_cell.length_a   1.000
_cell.length_b   1.000
_cell.length_c   1.000
_cell.angle_alpha   90.00
_cell.angle_beta   90.00
_cell.angle_gamma   90.00
#
_symmetry.space_group_name_H-M   'P 1'
#
loop_
_entity.id
_entity.type
_entity.pdbx_description
1 polymer ?
#
loop_
_entity_poly.entity_id
_entity_poly.type
_entity_poly.pdbx_seq_one_letter_code
_entity_poly.pdbx_strand_id
1 'polypeptide(L)'
;YKEHLYEKDHARFPERPLLGSENGHGYQAWLAVRDNSYISGQFLWTGIDYLGEAAGWPVHGSPAGILTCAGDRKPEFYRRKSFWTEEPVLFMATRRVADGTQPWRPVSAHWNYEPGEEILVKVFSNLPRVSLYLNGLELERLDEYNGDGDYCFRVCFQPGTLTAEGFDGVRRVCSLSTAGAAEKLSCHLWRSPDVLTGGD
;
A
#
# COMPACT_ATOMS: atom_id res chain seq x y z
N TYR A 1 7.26 16.32 6.56
CA TYR A 1 7.68 15.56 7.77
C TYR A 1 7.71 16.42 9.05
N LYS A 2 6.99 17.53 9.05
CA LYS A 2 6.96 18.47 10.20
C LYS A 2 5.54 18.75 10.67
N GLU A 3 4.63 17.83 10.46
CA GLU A 3 3.20 17.93 10.80
C GLU A 3 2.98 18.31 12.28
N HIS A 4 3.85 17.84 13.16
CA HIS A 4 3.81 18.14 14.61
C HIS A 4 4.09 19.61 14.94
N LEU A 5 4.54 20.42 13.96
CA LEU A 5 4.76 21.86 14.14
C LEU A 5 3.58 22.73 13.69
N TYR A 6 2.62 22.17 12.94
CA TYR A 6 1.55 22.94 12.31
C TYR A 6 0.74 23.76 13.32
N GLU A 7 0.29 23.11 14.39
CA GLU A 7 -0.48 23.79 15.45
C GLU A 7 0.30 24.94 16.09
N LYS A 8 1.56 24.71 16.43
CA LYS A 8 2.44 25.71 17.04
C LYS A 8 2.69 26.90 16.11
N ASP A 9 2.93 26.63 14.82
CA ASP A 9 3.18 27.67 13.83
C ASP A 9 1.91 28.49 13.57
N HIS A 10 0.75 27.84 13.49
CA HIS A 10 -0.53 28.52 13.35
C HIS A 10 -0.85 29.39 14.56
N ALA A 11 -0.64 28.88 15.79
CA ALA A 11 -0.84 29.65 17.00
C ALA A 11 0.05 30.91 17.05
N ARG A 12 1.26 30.84 16.50
CA ARG A 12 2.18 31.98 16.45
C ARG A 12 1.86 32.95 15.31
N PHE A 13 1.34 32.46 14.20
CA PHE A 13 1.06 33.23 12.98
C PHE A 13 -0.27 32.84 12.38
N PRO A 14 -1.41 33.18 13.02
CA PRO A 14 -2.74 32.68 12.65
C PRO A 14 -3.18 33.07 11.22
N GLU A 15 -2.69 34.19 10.69
CA GLU A 15 -3.02 34.66 9.34
C GLU A 15 -2.17 33.99 8.23
N ARG A 16 -1.17 33.16 8.62
CA ARG A 16 -0.29 32.54 7.64
C ARG A 16 -0.88 31.23 7.15
N PRO A 17 -1.10 31.06 5.83
CA PRO A 17 -1.44 29.77 5.27
C PRO A 17 -0.25 28.80 5.43
N LEU A 18 -0.55 27.57 5.83
CA LEU A 18 0.44 26.51 5.97
C LEU A 18 0.26 25.49 4.86
N LEU A 19 1.38 24.99 4.33
CA LEU A 19 1.42 23.98 3.30
C LEU A 19 2.52 22.96 3.62
N GLY A 20 2.17 21.68 3.65
CA GLY A 20 3.13 20.61 3.78
C GLY A 20 3.89 20.40 2.47
N SER A 21 5.11 20.95 2.38
CA SER A 21 5.91 20.87 1.14
C SER A 21 6.49 19.49 0.88
N GLU A 22 6.58 18.64 1.94
CA GLU A 22 7.06 17.27 1.86
C GLU A 22 6.52 16.46 3.03
N ASN A 23 5.54 15.60 2.76
CA ASN A 23 4.87 14.78 3.76
C ASN A 23 5.01 13.30 3.43
N GLY A 24 5.04 12.47 4.48
CA GLY A 24 5.00 11.03 4.32
C GLY A 24 3.61 10.48 3.95
N HIS A 25 3.58 9.20 3.58
CA HIS A 25 2.35 8.50 3.17
C HIS A 25 1.47 8.07 4.34
N GLY A 26 1.90 8.28 5.59
CA GLY A 26 1.23 7.80 6.78
C GLY A 26 -0.16 8.43 7.01
N TYR A 27 -1.03 7.68 7.66
CA TYR A 27 -2.39 8.13 7.99
C TYR A 27 -2.39 9.36 8.89
N GLN A 28 -1.52 9.39 9.90
CA GLN A 28 -1.41 10.53 10.82
C GLN A 28 -0.95 11.82 10.11
N ALA A 29 -0.07 11.71 9.12
CA ALA A 29 0.33 12.84 8.29
C ALA A 29 -0.83 13.38 7.44
N TRP A 30 -1.74 12.49 7.01
CA TRP A 30 -2.98 12.87 6.33
C TRP A 30 -3.96 13.54 7.28
N LEU A 31 -4.19 12.98 8.48
CA LEU A 31 -5.08 13.58 9.48
C LEU A 31 -4.63 14.99 9.89
N ALA A 32 -3.33 15.21 10.03
CA ALA A 32 -2.76 16.52 10.35
C ALA A 32 -3.14 17.61 9.33
N VAL A 33 -3.41 17.21 8.08
CA VAL A 33 -3.86 18.14 7.03
C VAL A 33 -5.39 18.18 6.93
N ARG A 34 -6.04 17.02 6.91
CA ARG A 34 -7.50 16.91 6.75
C ARG A 34 -8.26 17.62 7.87
N ASP A 35 -7.80 17.46 9.11
CA ASP A 35 -8.52 17.88 10.31
C ASP A 35 -8.19 19.32 10.76
N ASN A 36 -7.32 20.00 10.03
CA ASN A 36 -6.89 21.37 10.34
C ASN A 36 -7.16 22.32 9.20
N SER A 37 -8.22 23.14 9.30
CA SER A 37 -8.68 24.06 8.26
C SER A 37 -7.67 25.15 7.88
N TYR A 38 -6.67 25.40 8.72
CA TYR A 38 -5.58 26.34 8.45
C TYR A 38 -4.44 25.74 7.61
N ILE A 39 -4.51 24.43 7.28
CA ILE A 39 -3.55 23.77 6.38
C ILE A 39 -4.13 23.76 4.98
N SER A 40 -3.45 24.44 4.05
CA SER A 40 -3.90 24.57 2.65
C SER A 40 -3.73 23.27 1.84
N GLY A 41 -2.87 22.36 2.28
CA GLY A 41 -2.62 21.08 1.60
C GLY A 41 -1.27 20.46 1.93
N GLN A 42 -0.94 19.41 1.19
CA GLN A 42 0.35 18.72 1.32
C GLN A 42 0.83 18.17 -0.01
N PHE A 43 2.15 18.05 -0.15
CA PHE A 43 2.79 17.30 -1.22
C PHE A 43 3.43 16.04 -0.64
N LEU A 44 3.18 14.91 -1.27
CA LEU A 44 3.76 13.63 -0.81
C LEU A 44 5.19 13.46 -1.32
N TRP A 45 6.03 12.96 -0.48
CA TRP A 45 7.27 12.33 -0.86
C TRP A 45 7.10 10.81 -0.87
N THR A 46 6.93 10.18 -2.04
CA THR A 46 6.80 10.78 -3.36
C THR A 46 5.73 10.04 -4.18
N GLY A 47 5.32 10.62 -5.31
CA GLY A 47 4.29 10.03 -6.18
C GLY A 47 4.79 8.83 -6.96
N ILE A 48 6.03 8.87 -7.48
CA ILE A 48 6.59 7.86 -8.38
C ILE A 48 7.97 7.46 -7.87
N ASP A 49 8.31 6.17 -7.95
CA ASP A 49 9.67 5.67 -7.74
C ASP A 49 10.64 6.39 -8.69
N TYR A 50 11.87 6.60 -8.29
CA TYR A 50 12.82 7.37 -9.10
C TYR A 50 14.23 6.79 -9.02
N LEU A 51 15.06 7.09 -10.04
CA LEU A 51 16.47 6.75 -10.06
C LEU A 51 17.25 7.74 -9.20
N GLY A 52 18.31 7.28 -8.59
CA GLY A 52 19.11 8.05 -7.64
C GLY A 52 18.69 7.86 -6.19
N GLU A 53 19.37 8.51 -5.26
CA GLU A 53 19.21 8.34 -3.80
C GLU A 53 19.23 6.86 -3.36
N ALA A 54 20.08 6.09 -4.02
CA ALA A 54 20.17 4.66 -3.79
C ALA A 54 21.00 4.33 -2.55
N ALA A 55 20.59 3.28 -1.84
CA ALA A 55 21.30 2.80 -0.64
C ALA A 55 22.62 2.06 -0.94
N GLY A 56 23.10 2.09 -2.20
CA GLY A 56 24.30 1.43 -2.68
C GLY A 56 24.01 0.28 -3.65
N TRP A 57 24.99 -0.06 -4.47
CA TRP A 57 24.87 -1.13 -5.47
C TRP A 57 24.48 -2.48 -4.81
N PRO A 58 23.55 -3.26 -5.40
CA PRO A 58 22.92 -3.10 -6.72
C PRO A 58 21.68 -2.21 -6.75
N VAL A 59 21.30 -1.56 -5.66
CA VAL A 59 20.18 -0.65 -5.60
C VAL A 59 20.54 0.65 -6.31
N HIS A 60 19.79 1.02 -7.34
CA HIS A 60 20.08 2.21 -8.17
C HIS A 60 18.91 3.20 -8.24
N GLY A 61 17.87 2.98 -7.41
CA GLY A 61 16.71 3.86 -7.31
C GLY A 61 16.06 3.85 -5.94
N SER A 62 15.16 4.77 -5.72
CA SER A 62 14.36 4.88 -4.50
C SER A 62 12.96 4.30 -4.74
N PRO A 63 12.49 3.35 -3.92
CA PRO A 63 11.15 2.80 -3.98
C PRO A 63 10.15 3.61 -3.14
N ALA A 64 10.40 4.91 -2.94
CA ALA A 64 9.57 5.75 -2.07
C ALA A 64 8.23 6.16 -2.70
N GLY A 65 8.03 5.93 -4.00
CA GLY A 65 6.80 6.27 -4.70
C GLY A 65 5.61 5.38 -4.34
N ILE A 66 4.41 5.87 -4.57
CA ILE A 66 3.18 5.07 -4.56
C ILE A 66 2.91 4.42 -5.92
N LEU A 67 3.63 4.86 -6.96
CA LEU A 67 3.70 4.25 -8.28
C LEU A 67 5.12 3.76 -8.54
N THR A 68 5.27 2.73 -9.37
CA THR A 68 6.58 2.31 -9.91
C THR A 68 7.09 3.31 -10.95
N CYS A 69 8.36 3.21 -11.36
CA CYS A 69 8.90 3.99 -12.48
C CYS A 69 8.15 3.76 -13.81
N ALA A 70 7.47 2.62 -13.95
CA ALA A 70 6.63 2.32 -15.11
C ALA A 70 5.18 2.85 -14.99
N GLY A 71 4.83 3.46 -13.84
CA GLY A 71 3.49 3.96 -13.57
C GLY A 71 2.52 2.93 -12.98
N ASP A 72 2.99 1.72 -12.65
CA ASP A 72 2.15 0.70 -12.01
C ASP A 72 1.82 1.11 -10.58
N ARG A 73 0.59 0.83 -10.16
CA ARG A 73 0.10 1.15 -8.83
C ARG A 73 0.63 0.16 -7.79
N LYS A 74 1.31 0.67 -6.79
CA LYS A 74 1.76 -0.11 -5.63
C LYS A 74 0.63 -0.23 -4.59
N PRO A 75 0.71 -1.13 -3.61
CA PRO A 75 -0.29 -1.23 -2.54
C PRO A 75 -0.54 0.11 -1.82
N GLU A 76 0.50 0.91 -1.62
CA GLU A 76 0.46 2.23 -1.01
C GLU A 76 -0.41 3.24 -1.79
N PHE A 77 -0.54 3.08 -3.10
CA PHE A 77 -1.46 3.86 -3.92
C PHE A 77 -2.91 3.66 -3.47
N TYR A 78 -3.32 2.40 -3.27
CA TYR A 78 -4.69 2.08 -2.85
C TYR A 78 -4.94 2.49 -1.41
N ARG A 79 -3.93 2.38 -0.54
CA ARG A 79 -3.98 2.91 0.81
C ARG A 79 -4.21 4.41 0.79
N ARG A 80 -3.45 5.17 -0.01
CA ARG A 80 -3.62 6.61 -0.11
C ARG A 80 -4.95 6.99 -0.78
N LYS A 81 -5.36 6.24 -1.78
CA LYS A 81 -6.66 6.43 -2.43
C LYS A 81 -7.79 6.29 -1.42
N SER A 82 -7.75 5.32 -0.51
CA SER A 82 -8.80 5.15 0.51
C SER A 82 -8.94 6.33 1.48
N PHE A 83 -7.90 7.15 1.64
CA PHE A 83 -7.96 8.35 2.46
C PHE A 83 -8.55 9.56 1.72
N TRP A 84 -8.38 9.62 0.40
CA TRP A 84 -8.65 10.81 -0.40
C TRP A 84 -9.95 10.79 -1.17
N THR A 85 -10.54 9.64 -1.38
CA THR A 85 -11.74 9.51 -2.22
C THR A 85 -12.96 9.09 -1.41
N GLU A 86 -14.13 9.55 -1.86
CA GLU A 86 -15.42 9.04 -1.41
C GLU A 86 -15.86 7.80 -2.21
N GLU A 87 -15.22 7.54 -3.36
CA GLU A 87 -15.44 6.30 -4.09
C GLU A 87 -15.02 5.10 -3.25
N PRO A 88 -15.82 4.01 -3.23
CA PRO A 88 -15.47 2.81 -2.49
C PRO A 88 -14.12 2.22 -2.92
N VAL A 89 -13.23 2.04 -1.97
CA VAL A 89 -11.94 1.39 -2.14
C VAL A 89 -11.91 0.13 -1.31
N LEU A 90 -11.49 -0.97 -1.90
CA LEU A 90 -11.22 -2.22 -1.21
C LEU A 90 -10.02 -2.89 -1.91
N PHE A 91 -8.89 -2.92 -1.24
CA PHE A 91 -7.66 -3.51 -1.76
C PHE A 91 -6.94 -4.29 -0.66
N MET A 92 -6.46 -5.47 -0.96
CA MET A 92 -5.82 -6.35 0.01
C MET A 92 -4.36 -6.58 -0.37
N ALA A 93 -3.49 -6.52 0.62
CA ALA A 93 -2.09 -6.84 0.51
C ALA A 93 -1.60 -7.57 1.76
N THR A 94 -0.51 -8.30 1.64
CA THR A 94 -0.04 -9.21 2.68
C THR A 94 1.47 -9.12 2.87
N ARG A 95 1.95 -9.58 4.03
CA ARG A 95 3.37 -9.87 4.30
C ARG A 95 3.49 -10.87 5.45
N ARG A 96 4.66 -11.48 5.60
CA ARG A 96 4.98 -12.27 6.79
C ARG A 96 5.04 -11.39 8.04
N VAL A 97 4.48 -11.85 9.14
CA VAL A 97 4.65 -11.18 10.44
C VAL A 97 6.12 -11.16 10.85
N ALA A 98 6.87 -12.20 10.52
CA ALA A 98 8.31 -12.29 10.75
C ALA A 98 9.13 -11.17 10.09
N ASP A 99 8.65 -10.60 8.97
CA ASP A 99 9.30 -9.47 8.29
C ASP A 99 9.05 -8.12 8.99
N GLY A 100 8.32 -8.14 10.11
CA GLY A 100 7.97 -6.98 10.93
C GLY A 100 6.54 -6.48 10.69
N THR A 101 5.98 -5.87 11.72
CA THR A 101 4.58 -5.39 11.74
C THR A 101 4.45 -3.87 11.60
N GLN A 102 5.56 -3.16 11.49
CA GLN A 102 5.56 -1.70 11.40
C GLN A 102 4.79 -1.22 10.15
N PRO A 103 4.02 -0.11 10.24
CA PRO A 103 3.13 0.33 9.17
C PRO A 103 3.84 0.66 7.85
N TRP A 104 5.10 1.09 7.91
CA TRP A 104 5.90 1.46 6.73
C TRP A 104 6.57 0.28 6.01
N ARG A 105 6.51 -0.93 6.59
CA ARG A 105 7.07 -2.11 5.92
C ARG A 105 6.27 -2.43 4.65
N PRO A 106 6.95 -2.77 3.55
CA PRO A 106 6.28 -3.12 2.29
C PRO A 106 5.30 -4.29 2.45
N VAL A 107 4.25 -4.24 1.68
CA VAL A 107 3.27 -5.33 1.52
C VAL A 107 3.13 -5.64 0.04
N SER A 108 2.67 -6.84 -0.29
CA SER A 108 2.50 -7.30 -1.67
C SER A 108 1.13 -7.92 -1.88
N ALA A 109 0.56 -7.74 -3.06
CA ALA A 109 -0.75 -8.30 -3.40
C ALA A 109 -0.61 -9.75 -3.88
N HIS A 110 -0.28 -10.67 -2.97
CA HIS A 110 -0.23 -12.11 -3.25
C HIS A 110 -0.64 -12.94 -2.02
N TRP A 111 -0.96 -14.22 -2.24
CA TRP A 111 -1.27 -15.21 -1.21
C TRP A 111 -0.46 -16.48 -1.47
N ASN A 112 0.90 -16.34 -1.42
CA ASN A 112 1.86 -17.42 -1.66
C ASN A 112 2.91 -17.42 -0.56
N TYR A 113 2.75 -18.31 0.41
CA TYR A 113 3.60 -18.44 1.58
C TYR A 113 3.79 -19.93 1.91
N GLU A 114 4.56 -20.24 2.92
CA GLU A 114 4.70 -21.60 3.41
C GLU A 114 3.57 -21.95 4.39
N PRO A 115 3.07 -23.19 4.37
CA PRO A 115 2.02 -23.61 5.30
C PRO A 115 2.40 -23.35 6.78
N GLY A 116 1.50 -22.71 7.51
CA GLY A 116 1.67 -22.38 8.90
C GLY A 116 2.42 -21.06 9.20
N GLU A 117 2.92 -20.35 8.19
CA GLU A 117 3.46 -19.00 8.39
C GLU A 117 2.38 -18.04 8.87
N GLU A 118 2.70 -17.19 9.83
CA GLU A 118 1.81 -16.12 10.28
C GLU A 118 1.93 -14.92 9.34
N ILE A 119 0.81 -14.56 8.73
CA ILE A 119 0.71 -13.51 7.71
C ILE A 119 -0.10 -12.34 8.26
N LEU A 120 0.45 -11.15 8.12
CA LEU A 120 -0.26 -9.90 8.30
C LEU A 120 -1.01 -9.58 7.00
N VAL A 121 -2.32 -9.55 7.07
CA VAL A 121 -3.20 -9.15 5.98
C VAL A 121 -3.64 -7.72 6.24
N LYS A 122 -3.35 -6.83 5.31
CA LYS A 122 -3.80 -5.43 5.34
C LYS A 122 -4.85 -5.21 4.28
N VAL A 123 -5.97 -4.65 4.68
CA VAL A 123 -7.01 -4.22 3.74
C VAL A 123 -7.11 -2.70 3.79
N PHE A 124 -6.80 -2.08 2.67
CA PHE A 124 -6.91 -0.63 2.46
C PHE A 124 -8.31 -0.32 1.96
N SER A 125 -9.08 0.36 2.79
CA SER A 125 -10.50 0.59 2.51
C SER A 125 -11.01 1.83 3.23
N ASN A 126 -11.96 2.53 2.59
CA ASN A 126 -12.78 3.57 3.20
C ASN A 126 -14.20 3.07 3.53
N LEU A 127 -14.44 1.76 3.41
CA LEU A 127 -15.70 1.14 3.79
C LEU A 127 -15.81 1.04 5.31
N PRO A 128 -17.03 1.10 5.89
CA PRO A 128 -17.22 1.17 7.33
C PRO A 128 -16.92 -0.15 8.07
N ARG A 129 -16.81 -1.26 7.32
CA ARG A 129 -16.47 -2.58 7.86
C ARG A 129 -15.85 -3.47 6.81
N VAL A 130 -15.02 -4.41 7.26
CA VAL A 130 -14.41 -5.43 6.42
C VAL A 130 -14.46 -6.78 7.10
N SER A 131 -14.94 -7.81 6.40
CA SER A 131 -14.83 -9.22 6.79
C SER A 131 -13.78 -9.92 5.96
N LEU A 132 -12.99 -10.79 6.58
CA LEU A 132 -11.96 -11.59 5.94
C LEU A 132 -12.37 -13.06 5.91
N TYR A 133 -12.22 -13.69 4.76
CA TYR A 133 -12.56 -15.10 4.52
C TYR A 133 -11.36 -15.86 3.98
N LEU A 134 -11.21 -17.11 4.36
CA LEU A 134 -10.25 -18.04 3.73
C LEU A 134 -11.03 -19.27 3.26
N ASN A 135 -10.95 -19.58 1.98
CA ASN A 135 -11.67 -20.69 1.34
C ASN A 135 -13.18 -20.67 1.60
N GLY A 136 -13.76 -19.46 1.67
CA GLY A 136 -15.18 -19.25 1.94
C GLY A 136 -15.60 -19.30 3.42
N LEU A 137 -14.68 -19.62 4.33
CA LEU A 137 -14.94 -19.57 5.77
C LEU A 137 -14.57 -18.18 6.31
N GLU A 138 -15.49 -17.51 6.99
CA GLU A 138 -15.21 -16.24 7.66
C GLU A 138 -14.22 -16.46 8.80
N LEU A 139 -13.13 -15.70 8.76
CA LEU A 139 -12.09 -15.74 9.79
C LEU A 139 -12.34 -14.68 10.86
N GLU A 140 -12.57 -13.45 10.42
CA GLU A 140 -12.71 -12.30 11.29
C GLU A 140 -13.44 -11.16 10.57
N ARG A 141 -14.12 -10.33 11.35
CA ARG A 141 -14.73 -9.08 10.90
C ARG A 141 -14.27 -7.93 11.77
N LEU A 142 -13.88 -6.83 11.12
CA LEU A 142 -13.53 -5.58 11.76
C LEU A 142 -14.49 -4.47 11.33
N ASP A 143 -15.05 -3.76 12.30
CA ASP A 143 -15.95 -2.63 12.09
C ASP A 143 -15.22 -1.29 12.17
N GLU A 144 -13.90 -1.30 12.50
CA GLU A 144 -13.04 -0.11 12.57
C GLU A 144 -11.64 -0.46 12.05
N TYR A 145 -11.00 0.49 11.39
CA TYR A 145 -9.59 0.39 11.04
C TYR A 145 -8.70 0.81 12.22
N ASN A 146 -7.46 0.37 12.21
CA ASN A 146 -6.47 0.70 13.24
C ASN A 146 -5.98 2.15 13.15
N GLY A 147 -5.10 2.55 14.07
CA GLY A 147 -4.50 3.89 14.10
C GLY A 147 -3.68 4.28 12.87
N ASP A 148 -3.39 3.32 11.97
CA ASP A 148 -2.71 3.53 10.68
C ASP A 148 -3.69 3.73 9.52
N GLY A 149 -5.00 3.68 9.77
CA GLY A 149 -6.06 3.78 8.77
C GLY A 149 -6.23 2.52 7.92
N ASP A 150 -5.78 1.36 8.40
CA ASP A 150 -5.86 0.06 7.72
C ASP A 150 -6.69 -0.92 8.55
N TYR A 151 -7.43 -1.82 7.89
CA TYR A 151 -7.93 -3.03 8.51
C TYR A 151 -6.81 -4.07 8.52
N CYS A 152 -6.42 -4.55 9.71
CA CYS A 152 -5.30 -5.47 9.88
C CYS A 152 -5.74 -6.77 10.52
N PHE A 153 -5.46 -7.88 9.85
CA PHE A 153 -5.74 -9.23 10.31
C PHE A 153 -4.45 -10.04 10.43
N ARG A 154 -4.44 -11.02 11.31
CA ARG A 154 -3.37 -12.02 11.40
C ARG A 154 -3.93 -13.39 11.06
N VAL A 155 -3.35 -14.04 10.09
CA VAL A 155 -3.83 -15.31 9.54
C VAL A 155 -2.66 -16.28 9.39
N CYS A 156 -2.83 -17.50 9.88
CA CYS A 156 -1.92 -18.58 9.53
C CYS A 156 -2.18 -18.99 8.08
N PHE A 157 -1.12 -18.97 7.25
CA PHE A 157 -1.27 -19.29 5.84
C PHE A 157 -1.75 -20.73 5.63
N GLN A 158 -2.74 -20.83 4.78
CA GLN A 158 -3.21 -22.07 4.17
C GLN A 158 -3.45 -21.81 2.68
N PRO A 159 -3.11 -22.76 1.79
CA PRO A 159 -3.40 -22.62 0.37
C PRO A 159 -4.89 -22.41 0.08
N GLY A 160 -5.17 -21.65 -0.97
CA GLY A 160 -6.52 -21.37 -1.42
C GLY A 160 -6.77 -19.91 -1.72
N THR A 161 -7.99 -19.44 -1.47
CA THR A 161 -8.41 -18.08 -1.77
C THR A 161 -8.71 -17.32 -0.49
N LEU A 162 -7.93 -16.25 -0.26
CA LEU A 162 -8.19 -15.24 0.75
C LEU A 162 -9.07 -14.14 0.14
N THR A 163 -10.17 -13.81 0.79
CA THR A 163 -11.15 -12.85 0.29
C THR A 163 -11.47 -11.81 1.36
N ALA A 164 -11.39 -10.54 1.01
CA ALA A 164 -11.92 -9.46 1.83
C ALA A 164 -13.23 -8.96 1.25
N GLU A 165 -14.20 -8.75 2.11
CA GLU A 165 -15.51 -8.21 1.77
C GLU A 165 -15.77 -6.93 2.56
N GLY A 166 -16.22 -5.90 1.87
CA GLY A 166 -16.68 -4.66 2.47
C GLY A 166 -18.09 -4.32 2.02
N PHE A 167 -18.77 -3.45 2.76
CA PHE A 167 -20.16 -3.09 2.48
C PHE A 167 -20.42 -1.59 2.71
N ASP A 168 -20.99 -0.95 1.68
CA ASP A 168 -21.41 0.46 1.68
C ASP A 168 -22.86 0.63 1.21
N GLY A 169 -23.69 -0.38 1.39
CA GLY A 169 -24.98 -0.55 0.72
C GLY A 169 -24.88 -1.52 -0.46
N VAL A 170 -23.68 -1.71 -1.00
CA VAL A 170 -23.34 -2.70 -2.02
C VAL A 170 -22.18 -3.57 -1.50
N ARG A 171 -22.26 -4.88 -1.73
CA ARG A 171 -21.17 -5.80 -1.39
C ARG A 171 -20.00 -5.59 -2.35
N ARG A 172 -18.83 -5.31 -1.79
CA ARG A 172 -17.54 -5.19 -2.50
C ARG A 172 -16.65 -6.35 -2.12
N VAL A 173 -15.91 -6.88 -3.07
CA VAL A 173 -15.05 -8.05 -2.87
C VAL A 173 -13.70 -7.85 -3.54
N CYS A 174 -12.62 -8.21 -2.83
CA CYS A 174 -11.32 -8.43 -3.45
C CYS A 174 -10.72 -9.75 -2.95
N SER A 175 -9.96 -10.42 -3.80
CA SER A 175 -9.43 -11.74 -3.48
C SER A 175 -7.99 -11.90 -3.96
N LEU A 176 -7.22 -12.68 -3.19
CA LEU A 176 -5.90 -13.18 -3.54
C LEU A 176 -5.94 -14.70 -3.47
N SER A 177 -5.41 -15.37 -4.48
CA SER A 177 -5.37 -16.84 -4.51
C SER A 177 -3.94 -17.34 -4.51
N THR A 178 -3.71 -18.46 -3.85
CA THR A 178 -2.46 -19.19 -3.97
C THR A 178 -2.25 -19.60 -5.43
N ALA A 179 -1.15 -19.18 -6.01
CA ALA A 179 -0.78 -19.62 -7.35
C ALA A 179 -0.45 -21.12 -7.31
N GLY A 180 -0.92 -21.86 -8.29
CA GLY A 180 -0.44 -23.22 -8.55
C GLY A 180 1.06 -23.22 -8.89
N ALA A 181 1.75 -24.34 -8.70
CA ALA A 181 3.11 -24.49 -9.19
C ALA A 181 3.12 -24.18 -10.70
N ALA A 182 4.05 -23.33 -11.13
CA ALA A 182 4.26 -23.08 -12.53
C ALA A 182 4.75 -24.39 -13.16
N GLU A 183 3.93 -25.00 -14.01
CA GLU A 183 4.28 -26.28 -14.66
C GLU A 183 5.48 -26.13 -15.58
N LYS A 184 5.68 -24.97 -16.18
CA LYS A 184 6.81 -24.69 -17.08
C LYS A 184 7.00 -23.20 -17.29
N LEU A 185 8.23 -22.74 -17.09
CA LEU A 185 8.67 -21.44 -17.58
C LEU A 185 9.29 -21.64 -18.96
N SER A 186 8.73 -21.07 -20.04
CA SER A 186 9.34 -21.06 -21.36
C SER A 186 9.82 -19.64 -21.68
N CYS A 187 11.11 -19.54 -22.04
CA CYS A 187 11.68 -18.31 -22.55
C CYS A 187 11.87 -18.45 -24.08
N HIS A 188 11.18 -17.60 -24.84
CA HIS A 188 11.35 -17.54 -26.28
C HIS A 188 12.25 -16.37 -26.62
N LEU A 189 13.50 -16.67 -27.03
CA LEU A 189 14.39 -15.67 -27.59
C LEU A 189 14.01 -15.46 -29.08
N TRP A 190 13.44 -14.29 -29.36
CA TRP A 190 13.31 -13.83 -30.74
C TRP A 190 14.66 -13.27 -31.19
N ARG A 191 15.33 -13.98 -32.07
CA ARG A 191 16.53 -13.46 -32.72
C ARG A 191 16.08 -12.51 -33.82
N SER A 192 16.32 -11.21 -33.68
CA SER A 192 16.34 -10.31 -34.81
C SER A 192 17.44 -10.76 -35.79
N PRO A 193 17.19 -10.77 -37.11
CA PRO A 193 18.23 -11.04 -38.07
C PRO A 193 19.36 -10.02 -38.05
N ASP A 194 19.12 -8.86 -37.44
CA ASP A 194 20.14 -7.80 -37.26
C ASP A 194 21.04 -8.13 -36.07
N VAL A 195 22.26 -8.46 -36.37
CA VAL A 195 23.30 -8.60 -35.34
C VAL A 195 23.49 -7.25 -34.68
N LEU A 196 23.10 -7.14 -33.42
CA LEU A 196 23.55 -6.03 -32.59
C LEU A 196 25.05 -6.20 -32.39
N THR A 197 25.84 -5.61 -33.26
CA THR A 197 27.24 -5.37 -32.97
C THR A 197 27.27 -4.29 -31.90
N GLY A 198 27.75 -4.64 -30.71
CA GLY A 198 28.00 -3.65 -29.67
C GLY A 198 28.92 -2.59 -30.27
N GLY A 199 28.41 -1.37 -30.36
CA GLY A 199 29.27 -0.22 -30.65
C GLY A 199 30.19 0.00 -29.46
N ASP A 200 31.42 0.35 -29.74
CA ASP A 200 32.46 0.73 -28.80
C ASP A 200 32.05 1.85 -27.86
#